data_911ef78393fe9406d84f82ef9aedcda8
#
_entry.id   911ef78393fe9406d84f82ef9aedcda8
#
_cell.length_a   1.000
_cell.length_b   1.000
_cell.length_c   1.000
_cell.angle_alpha   90.00
_cell.angle_beta   90.00
_cell.angle_gamma   90.00
#
_symmetry.space_group_name_H-M   'P 1'
#
loop_
_entity.id
_entity.type
_entity.pdbx_description
1 polymer ?
#
loop_
_entity_poly.entity_id
_entity_poly.type
_entity_poly.pdbx_seq_one_letter_code
_entity_poly.pdbx_strand_id
1 'polypeptide(L)'
;MNDQVYDYADKITLSLSQVIWRVYLKYQKKIISALVRSDSSSQIKQILVELYSELDELNVITFKEIAGRAYGFAKGNKRIDWGEWLFVLLNKPNSVTQYIYTSEVIRKRDRLLEAVLTIKADASANSALDRKAINHAMKRAFSLWYRQLKQYAIDVTDEATVQAFHDARVRYVKWNAAKDDNVCQQCRERDGIIYDIENVPKKTHYFCRCWLSPRNR
;
A
#
# COMPACT_ATOMS: atom_id res chain seq x y z
N MET A 1 1.95 22.40 8.23
CA MET A 1 1.62 21.16 7.54
C MET A 1 2.16 20.07 8.43
N ASN A 2 1.26 19.41 9.11
CA ASN A 2 1.58 18.59 10.27
C ASN A 2 1.30 17.11 9.97
N ASP A 3 1.42 16.27 11.00
CA ASP A 3 0.95 14.89 11.06
C ASP A 3 -0.45 14.66 10.45
N GLN A 4 -1.26 15.72 10.30
CA GLN A 4 -2.63 15.66 9.79
C GLN A 4 -2.77 14.95 8.43
N VAL A 5 -1.77 15.06 7.55
CA VAL A 5 -1.82 14.38 6.24
C VAL A 5 -1.65 12.88 6.41
N TYR A 6 -0.71 12.47 7.27
CA TYR A 6 -0.51 11.04 7.58
C TYR A 6 -1.65 10.49 8.42
N ASP A 7 -2.19 11.28 9.35
CA ASP A 7 -3.38 10.88 10.13
C ASP A 7 -4.59 10.66 9.22
N TYR A 8 -4.72 11.47 8.18
CA TYR A 8 -5.74 11.26 7.16
C TYR A 8 -5.49 9.96 6.38
N ALA A 9 -4.26 9.75 5.89
CA ALA A 9 -3.88 8.54 5.18
C ALA A 9 -4.09 7.28 6.04
N ASP A 10 -3.75 7.34 7.33
CA ASP A 10 -3.96 6.26 8.29
C ASP A 10 -5.45 5.97 8.52
N LYS A 11 -6.30 7.00 8.66
CA LYS A 11 -7.76 6.84 8.80
C LYS A 11 -8.37 6.19 7.57
N ILE A 12 -8.00 6.65 6.39
CA ILE A 12 -8.50 6.08 5.13
C ILE A 12 -8.03 4.64 4.96
N THR A 13 -6.76 4.34 5.23
CA THR A 13 -6.25 2.97 5.13
C THR A 13 -6.86 2.03 6.16
N LEU A 14 -7.17 2.52 7.36
CA LEU A 14 -7.89 1.74 8.37
C LEU A 14 -9.32 1.43 7.92
N SER A 15 -10.05 2.41 7.43
CA SER A 15 -11.39 2.22 6.84
C SER A 15 -11.35 1.22 5.68
N LEU A 16 -10.40 1.40 4.77
CA LEU A 16 -10.21 0.49 3.64
C LEU A 16 -9.88 -0.94 4.10
N SER A 17 -9.12 -1.11 5.17
CA SER A 17 -8.78 -2.44 5.69
C SER A 17 -10.01 -3.27 6.06
N GLN A 18 -11.06 -2.64 6.57
CA GLN A 18 -12.33 -3.32 6.88
C GLN A 18 -13.06 -3.77 5.59
N VAL A 19 -13.02 -2.95 4.55
CA VAL A 19 -13.60 -3.31 3.24
C VAL A 19 -12.80 -4.46 2.62
N ILE A 20 -11.47 -4.34 2.60
CA ILE A 20 -10.56 -5.38 2.10
C ILE A 20 -10.78 -6.70 2.84
N TRP A 21 -10.96 -6.67 4.16
CA TRP A 21 -11.23 -7.88 4.93
C TRP A 21 -12.54 -8.56 4.50
N ARG A 22 -13.60 -7.79 4.22
CA ARG A 22 -14.86 -8.34 3.69
C ARG A 22 -14.67 -8.97 2.32
N VAL A 23 -13.85 -8.36 1.46
CA VAL A 23 -13.47 -8.93 0.15
C VAL A 23 -12.75 -10.27 0.35
N TYR A 24 -11.77 -10.34 1.23
CA TYR A 24 -11.09 -11.60 1.55
C TYR A 24 -12.08 -12.67 2.03
N LEU A 25 -13.03 -12.34 2.90
CA LEU A 25 -14.05 -13.28 3.38
C LEU A 25 -14.99 -13.75 2.25
N LYS A 26 -15.37 -12.86 1.34
CA LYS A 26 -16.16 -13.21 0.13
C LYS A 26 -15.43 -14.26 -0.70
N TYR A 27 -14.16 -14.03 -0.99
CA TYR A 27 -13.35 -14.93 -1.80
C TYR A 27 -12.92 -16.20 -1.06
N GLN A 28 -12.76 -16.16 0.24
CA GLN A 28 -12.57 -17.36 1.06
C GLN A 28 -13.74 -18.35 0.87
N LYS A 29 -14.99 -17.85 0.87
CA LYS A 29 -16.16 -18.70 0.60
C LYS A 29 -16.12 -19.30 -0.81
N LYS A 30 -15.74 -18.49 -1.83
CA LYS A 30 -15.58 -19.00 -3.22
C LYS A 30 -14.51 -20.10 -3.30
N ILE A 31 -13.36 -19.89 -2.64
CA ILE A 31 -12.25 -20.87 -2.61
C ILE A 31 -12.70 -22.17 -1.92
N ILE A 32 -13.35 -22.09 -0.75
CA ILE A 32 -13.87 -23.28 -0.06
C ILE A 32 -14.84 -24.04 -0.97
N SER A 33 -15.77 -23.35 -1.62
CA SER A 33 -16.74 -23.97 -2.53
C SER A 33 -16.04 -24.64 -3.72
N ALA A 34 -15.01 -24.00 -4.30
CA ALA A 34 -14.24 -24.56 -5.40
C ALA A 34 -13.48 -25.83 -4.97
N LEU A 35 -12.88 -25.82 -3.77
CA LEU A 35 -12.16 -26.99 -3.23
C LEU A 35 -13.12 -28.16 -2.93
N VAL A 36 -14.30 -27.88 -2.40
CA VAL A 36 -15.34 -28.91 -2.17
C VAL A 36 -15.82 -29.52 -3.48
N ARG A 37 -15.97 -28.74 -4.54
CA ARG A 37 -16.33 -29.24 -5.88
C ARG A 37 -15.17 -29.92 -6.62
N SER A 38 -13.97 -29.92 -6.04
CA SER A 38 -12.76 -30.42 -6.70
C SER A 38 -12.40 -29.64 -7.99
N ASP A 39 -12.74 -28.34 -8.05
CA ASP A 39 -12.44 -27.48 -9.19
C ASP A 39 -10.95 -27.55 -9.57
N SER A 40 -10.66 -27.33 -10.85
CA SER A 40 -9.28 -27.37 -11.35
C SER A 40 -8.40 -26.26 -10.76
N SER A 41 -7.09 -26.44 -10.79
CA SER A 41 -6.13 -25.41 -10.36
C SER A 41 -6.29 -24.12 -11.16
N SER A 42 -6.69 -24.20 -12.44
CA SER A 42 -6.97 -23.04 -13.28
C SER A 42 -8.18 -22.26 -12.77
N GLN A 43 -9.27 -22.92 -12.37
CA GLN A 43 -10.45 -22.28 -11.80
C GLN A 43 -10.14 -21.60 -10.46
N ILE A 44 -9.35 -22.26 -9.59
CA ILE A 44 -8.89 -21.67 -8.34
C ILE A 44 -8.02 -20.42 -8.61
N LYS A 45 -7.11 -20.50 -9.58
CA LYS A 45 -6.28 -19.35 -10.00
C LYS A 45 -7.15 -18.20 -10.46
N GLN A 46 -8.21 -18.45 -11.22
CA GLN A 46 -9.14 -17.42 -11.70
C GLN A 46 -9.83 -16.68 -10.52
N ILE A 47 -10.28 -17.43 -9.50
CA ILE A 47 -10.85 -16.83 -8.28
C ILE A 47 -9.87 -15.88 -7.60
N LEU A 48 -8.58 -16.22 -7.57
CA LEU A 48 -7.56 -15.36 -6.98
C LEU A 48 -7.21 -14.16 -7.87
N VAL A 49 -7.27 -14.30 -9.19
CA VAL A 49 -7.15 -13.17 -10.12
C VAL A 49 -8.26 -12.15 -9.84
N GLU A 50 -9.51 -12.61 -9.74
CA GLU A 50 -10.65 -11.74 -9.41
C GLU A 50 -10.47 -11.06 -8.03
N LEU A 51 -10.04 -11.80 -7.00
CA LEU A 51 -9.75 -11.23 -5.68
C LEU A 51 -8.77 -10.07 -5.78
N TYR A 52 -7.61 -10.30 -6.40
CA TYR A 52 -6.56 -9.29 -6.45
C TYR A 52 -6.87 -8.13 -7.39
N SER A 53 -7.70 -8.34 -8.42
CA SER A 53 -8.24 -7.26 -9.25
C SER A 53 -9.16 -6.34 -8.44
N GLU A 54 -10.10 -6.92 -7.66
CA GLU A 54 -11.02 -6.14 -6.80
C GLU A 54 -10.24 -5.37 -5.71
N LEU A 55 -9.17 -5.96 -5.15
CA LEU A 55 -8.31 -5.28 -4.20
C LEU A 55 -7.50 -4.13 -4.85
N ASP A 56 -7.03 -4.33 -6.06
CA ASP A 56 -6.27 -3.32 -6.81
C ASP A 56 -7.14 -2.09 -7.12
N GLU A 57 -8.36 -2.31 -7.61
CA GLU A 57 -9.32 -1.23 -7.86
C GLU A 57 -9.59 -0.39 -6.60
N LEU A 58 -9.82 -1.04 -5.46
CA LEU A 58 -10.03 -0.36 -4.18
C LEU A 58 -8.80 0.45 -3.75
N ASN A 59 -7.60 -0.10 -3.93
CA ASN A 59 -6.36 0.59 -3.59
C ASN A 59 -6.14 1.83 -4.48
N VAL A 60 -6.35 1.71 -5.79
CA VAL A 60 -6.17 2.83 -6.73
C VAL A 60 -7.11 3.98 -6.40
N ILE A 61 -8.40 3.70 -6.13
CA ILE A 61 -9.36 4.73 -5.70
C ILE A 61 -8.88 5.43 -4.42
N THR A 62 -8.46 4.65 -3.43
CA THR A 62 -7.98 5.16 -2.14
C THR A 62 -6.70 5.99 -2.30
N PHE A 63 -5.76 5.53 -3.10
CA PHE A 63 -4.51 6.26 -3.34
C PHE A 63 -4.75 7.58 -4.08
N LYS A 64 -5.70 7.62 -5.03
CA LYS A 64 -6.12 8.88 -5.67
C LYS A 64 -6.67 9.89 -4.65
N GLU A 65 -7.47 9.42 -3.71
CA GLU A 65 -8.01 10.27 -2.65
C GLU A 65 -6.91 10.78 -1.73
N ILE A 66 -5.99 9.91 -1.29
CA ILE A 66 -4.83 10.28 -0.46
C ILE A 66 -3.95 11.31 -1.19
N ALA A 67 -3.62 11.05 -2.46
CA ALA A 67 -2.80 11.93 -3.28
C ALA A 67 -3.43 13.33 -3.41
N GLY A 68 -4.71 13.38 -3.78
CA GLY A 68 -5.45 14.63 -3.92
C GLY A 68 -5.49 15.44 -2.62
N ARG A 69 -5.65 14.75 -1.49
CA ARG A 69 -5.68 15.38 -0.17
C ARG A 69 -4.30 15.89 0.26
N ALA A 70 -3.26 15.07 0.10
CA ALA A 70 -1.89 15.45 0.42
C ALA A 70 -1.42 16.67 -0.41
N TYR A 71 -1.71 16.64 -1.71
CA TYR A 71 -1.45 17.78 -2.59
C TYR A 71 -2.19 19.04 -2.15
N GLY A 72 -3.50 18.93 -1.84
CA GLY A 72 -4.31 20.05 -1.38
C GLY A 72 -3.81 20.66 -0.08
N PHE A 73 -3.35 19.85 0.87
CA PHE A 73 -2.73 20.32 2.11
C PHE A 73 -1.41 21.05 1.87
N ALA A 74 -0.66 20.65 0.85
CA ALA A 74 0.62 21.25 0.53
C ALA A 74 0.46 22.60 -0.16
N LYS A 75 -0.43 22.74 -1.12
CA LYS A 75 -0.73 24.00 -1.80
C LYS A 75 -1.93 23.99 -2.76
N GLY A 76 -3.14 23.84 -2.26
CA GLY A 76 -4.34 24.22 -3.01
C GLY A 76 -4.71 23.31 -4.19
N ASN A 77 -5.81 23.66 -4.85
CA ASN A 77 -6.49 22.80 -5.83
C ASN A 77 -5.93 22.98 -7.25
N LYS A 78 -5.02 22.12 -7.67
CA LYS A 78 -4.70 21.92 -9.08
C LYS A 78 -5.34 20.63 -9.58
N ARG A 79 -5.87 20.63 -10.80
CA ARG A 79 -6.39 19.42 -11.42
C ARG A 79 -5.22 18.59 -11.97
N ILE A 80 -5.00 17.42 -11.40
CA ILE A 80 -4.00 16.44 -11.82
C ILE A 80 -4.74 15.18 -12.23
N ASP A 81 -4.31 14.54 -13.30
CA ASP A 81 -4.74 13.17 -13.59
C ASP A 81 -4.02 12.21 -12.62
N TRP A 82 -4.65 12.01 -11.46
CA TRP A 82 -4.14 11.11 -10.44
C TRP A 82 -4.03 9.64 -10.91
N GLY A 83 -4.76 9.25 -11.96
CA GLY A 83 -4.68 7.90 -12.51
C GLY A 83 -3.35 7.63 -13.18
N GLU A 84 -2.94 8.50 -14.11
CA GLU A 84 -1.66 8.40 -14.79
C GLU A 84 -0.49 8.61 -13.81
N TRP A 85 -0.59 9.65 -12.98
CA TRP A 85 0.43 9.95 -11.97
C TRP A 85 0.67 8.77 -11.02
N LEU A 86 -0.37 8.14 -10.49
CA LEU A 86 -0.26 6.97 -9.62
C LEU A 86 0.32 5.76 -10.35
N PHE A 87 -0.08 5.53 -11.59
CA PHE A 87 0.49 4.44 -12.37
C PHE A 87 2.01 4.58 -12.48
N VAL A 88 2.49 5.77 -12.80
CA VAL A 88 3.93 6.06 -12.87
C VAL A 88 4.58 5.89 -11.50
N LEU A 89 3.99 6.47 -10.43
CA LEU A 89 4.54 6.40 -9.07
C LEU A 89 4.63 4.97 -8.56
N LEU A 90 3.54 4.21 -8.61
CA LEU A 90 3.47 2.87 -8.05
C LEU A 90 4.33 1.84 -8.82
N ASN A 91 4.68 2.15 -10.08
CA ASN A 91 5.56 1.32 -10.90
C ASN A 91 7.02 1.80 -10.93
N LYS A 92 7.37 2.83 -10.14
CA LYS A 92 8.77 3.20 -9.89
C LYS A 92 9.38 2.31 -8.80
N PRO A 93 10.66 1.91 -8.92
CA PRO A 93 11.38 1.25 -7.83
C PRO A 93 11.39 2.16 -6.59
N ASN A 94 10.83 1.68 -5.48
CA ASN A 94 10.89 2.40 -4.21
C ASN A 94 12.26 2.20 -3.56
N SER A 95 12.86 3.28 -3.02
CA SER A 95 14.18 3.23 -2.37
C SER A 95 14.21 2.38 -1.08
N VAL A 96 13.07 2.19 -0.43
CA VAL A 96 12.95 1.40 0.80
C VAL A 96 12.65 -0.05 0.50
N THR A 97 11.73 -0.30 -0.44
CA THR A 97 11.22 -1.65 -0.73
C THR A 97 11.85 -2.30 -1.94
N GLN A 98 12.38 -1.51 -2.89
CA GLN A 98 12.86 -1.92 -4.20
C GLN A 98 11.84 -2.74 -5.01
N TYR A 99 10.55 -2.65 -4.67
CA TYR A 99 9.48 -3.38 -5.30
C TYR A 99 8.57 -2.45 -6.12
N ILE A 100 8.17 -2.95 -7.27
CA ILE A 100 7.15 -2.31 -8.11
C ILE A 100 5.79 -2.84 -7.69
N TYR A 101 4.80 -1.95 -7.50
CA TYR A 101 3.46 -2.29 -7.00
C TYR A 101 2.82 -3.47 -7.77
N THR A 102 2.82 -3.43 -9.10
CA THR A 102 2.25 -4.50 -9.94
C THR A 102 2.91 -5.85 -9.68
N SER A 103 4.25 -5.90 -9.57
CA SER A 103 4.99 -7.12 -9.27
C SER A 103 4.67 -7.66 -7.87
N GLU A 104 4.45 -6.76 -6.90
CA GLU A 104 4.04 -7.13 -5.55
C GLU A 104 2.63 -7.74 -5.50
N VAL A 105 1.69 -7.18 -6.25
CA VAL A 105 0.33 -7.71 -6.39
C VAL A 105 0.38 -9.14 -6.93
N ILE A 106 1.10 -9.35 -8.04
CA ILE A 106 1.28 -10.66 -8.68
C ILE A 106 1.91 -11.65 -7.69
N ARG A 107 3.00 -11.27 -7.03
CA ARG A 107 3.72 -12.13 -6.09
C ARG A 107 2.85 -12.55 -4.90
N LYS A 108 2.02 -11.65 -4.36
CA LYS A 108 1.12 -11.97 -3.25
C LYS A 108 0.01 -12.91 -3.68
N ARG A 109 -0.55 -12.69 -4.86
CA ARG A 109 -1.53 -13.59 -5.48
C ARG A 109 -0.96 -15.00 -5.63
N ASP A 110 0.22 -15.11 -6.20
CA ASP A 110 0.84 -16.41 -6.51
C ASP A 110 1.21 -17.17 -5.22
N ARG A 111 1.67 -16.48 -4.18
CA ARG A 111 1.89 -17.09 -2.85
C ARG A 111 0.59 -17.61 -2.22
N LEU A 112 -0.52 -16.88 -2.36
CA LEU A 112 -1.80 -17.36 -1.85
C LEU A 112 -2.30 -18.54 -2.67
N LEU A 113 -2.10 -18.52 -4.00
CA LEU A 113 -2.42 -19.64 -4.88
C LEU A 113 -1.66 -20.91 -4.46
N GLU A 114 -0.35 -20.81 -4.27
CA GLU A 114 0.50 -21.92 -3.82
C GLU A 114 -0.02 -22.52 -2.51
N ALA A 115 -0.34 -21.68 -1.51
CA ALA A 115 -0.88 -22.12 -0.24
C ALA A 115 -2.24 -22.84 -0.41
N VAL A 116 -3.12 -22.33 -1.26
CA VAL A 116 -4.43 -22.96 -1.52
C VAL A 116 -4.29 -24.29 -2.27
N LEU A 117 -3.36 -24.38 -3.23
CA LEU A 117 -3.09 -25.62 -3.96
C LEU A 117 -2.47 -26.70 -3.07
N THR A 118 -1.60 -26.31 -2.12
CA THR A 118 -1.09 -27.23 -1.09
C THR A 118 -2.22 -27.79 -0.27
N ILE A 119 -3.11 -26.94 0.25
CA ILE A 119 -4.29 -27.38 1.04
C ILE A 119 -5.20 -28.30 0.21
N LYS A 120 -5.34 -28.04 -1.10
CA LYS A 120 -6.10 -28.91 -2.01
C LYS A 120 -5.46 -30.31 -2.12
N ALA A 121 -4.13 -30.37 -2.29
CA ALA A 121 -3.40 -31.63 -2.39
C ALA A 121 -3.55 -32.45 -1.08
N ASP A 122 -3.38 -31.80 0.06
CA ASP A 122 -3.53 -32.43 1.38
C ASP A 122 -4.96 -32.93 1.60
N ALA A 123 -5.98 -32.16 1.18
CA ALA A 123 -7.37 -32.58 1.25
C ALA A 123 -7.66 -33.84 0.39
N SER A 124 -7.04 -33.93 -0.79
CA SER A 124 -7.16 -35.09 -1.66
C SER A 124 -6.51 -36.33 -1.05
N ALA A 125 -5.37 -36.16 -0.37
CA ALA A 125 -4.65 -37.26 0.28
C ALA A 125 -5.37 -37.75 1.55
N ASN A 126 -5.96 -36.85 2.32
CA ASN A 126 -6.59 -37.17 3.63
C ASN A 126 -8.11 -37.30 3.57
N SER A 127 -8.72 -37.18 2.40
CA SER A 127 -10.19 -37.21 2.18
C SER A 127 -10.95 -36.18 3.03
N ALA A 128 -10.29 -35.11 3.49
CA ALA A 128 -10.88 -34.07 4.33
C ALA A 128 -10.30 -32.68 4.05
N LEU A 129 -11.16 -31.67 3.87
CA LEU A 129 -10.75 -30.29 3.64
C LEU A 129 -10.47 -29.58 4.96
N ASP A 130 -9.23 -29.14 5.16
CA ASP A 130 -8.85 -28.32 6.32
C ASP A 130 -9.29 -26.84 6.13
N ARG A 131 -10.47 -26.52 6.62
CA ARG A 131 -11.01 -25.15 6.61
C ARG A 131 -10.21 -24.19 7.50
N LYS A 132 -9.53 -24.68 8.54
CA LYS A 132 -8.70 -23.85 9.42
C LYS A 132 -7.45 -23.40 8.69
N ALA A 133 -6.82 -24.30 7.92
CA ALA A 133 -5.67 -23.96 7.06
C ALA A 133 -6.04 -22.87 6.03
N ILE A 134 -7.21 -22.98 5.38
CA ILE A 134 -7.69 -21.94 4.45
C ILE A 134 -7.85 -20.60 5.18
N ASN A 135 -8.51 -20.58 6.33
CA ASN A 135 -8.70 -19.37 7.12
C ASN A 135 -7.36 -18.73 7.52
N HIS A 136 -6.38 -19.55 7.91
CA HIS A 136 -5.03 -19.08 8.24
C HIS A 136 -4.33 -18.48 7.02
N ALA A 137 -4.37 -19.13 5.85
CA ALA A 137 -3.80 -18.64 4.60
C ALA A 137 -4.39 -17.27 4.20
N MET A 138 -5.74 -17.15 4.28
CA MET A 138 -6.45 -15.92 3.96
C MET A 138 -6.11 -14.78 4.95
N LYS A 139 -6.04 -15.05 6.25
CA LYS A 139 -5.63 -14.06 7.26
C LYS A 139 -4.20 -13.59 7.05
N ARG A 140 -3.29 -14.50 6.74
CA ARG A 140 -1.89 -14.17 6.45
C ARG A 140 -1.78 -13.30 5.19
N ALA A 141 -2.50 -13.65 4.12
CA ALA A 141 -2.53 -12.88 2.88
C ALA A 141 -3.07 -11.46 3.13
N PHE A 142 -4.17 -11.33 3.88
CA PHE A 142 -4.71 -10.03 4.29
C PHE A 142 -3.70 -9.20 5.09
N SER A 143 -3.04 -9.77 6.09
CA SER A 143 -2.07 -9.04 6.92
C SER A 143 -0.89 -8.52 6.09
N LEU A 144 -0.39 -9.32 5.15
CA LEU A 144 0.69 -8.91 4.25
C LEU A 144 0.23 -7.83 3.25
N TRP A 145 -1.01 -7.92 2.77
CA TRP A 145 -1.61 -6.91 1.91
C TRP A 145 -1.79 -5.58 2.65
N TYR A 146 -2.38 -5.62 3.83
CA TYR A 146 -2.63 -4.42 4.65
C TYR A 146 -1.33 -3.70 5.04
N ARG A 147 -0.29 -4.45 5.42
CA ARG A 147 1.03 -3.87 5.70
C ARG A 147 1.59 -3.10 4.50
N GLN A 148 1.45 -3.67 3.31
CA GLN A 148 1.92 -3.05 2.07
C GLN A 148 1.08 -1.82 1.73
N LEU A 149 -0.25 -1.91 1.86
CA LEU A 149 -1.17 -0.80 1.66
C LEU A 149 -0.77 0.43 2.49
N LYS A 150 -0.45 0.23 3.77
CA LYS A 150 0.00 1.31 4.65
C LYS A 150 1.30 1.96 4.16
N GLN A 151 2.25 1.18 3.66
CA GLN A 151 3.48 1.72 3.11
C GLN A 151 3.22 2.55 1.85
N TYR A 152 2.44 2.03 0.90
CA TYR A 152 2.12 2.77 -0.31
C TYR A 152 1.30 4.04 -0.03
N ALA A 153 0.44 4.04 0.99
CA ALA A 153 -0.27 5.25 1.41
C ALA A 153 0.69 6.36 1.87
N ILE A 154 1.77 6.00 2.57
CA ILE A 154 2.83 6.95 2.95
C ILE A 154 3.59 7.43 1.72
N ASP A 155 4.00 6.53 0.84
CA ASP A 155 4.75 6.87 -0.38
C ASP A 155 3.93 7.82 -1.27
N VAL A 156 2.64 7.54 -1.45
CA VAL A 156 1.71 8.40 -2.20
C VAL A 156 1.56 9.78 -1.55
N THR A 157 1.47 9.82 -0.22
CA THR A 157 1.39 11.08 0.54
C THR A 157 2.63 11.94 0.33
N ASP A 158 3.80 11.33 0.43
CA ASP A 158 5.08 12.03 0.28
C ASP A 158 5.25 12.60 -1.12
N GLU A 159 5.06 11.77 -2.14
CA GLU A 159 5.26 12.17 -3.53
C GLU A 159 4.23 13.22 -3.98
N ALA A 160 2.96 13.09 -3.55
CA ALA A 160 1.95 14.11 -3.84
C ALA A 160 2.28 15.46 -3.16
N THR A 161 2.86 15.42 -1.96
CA THR A 161 3.35 16.61 -1.26
C THR A 161 4.51 17.26 -2.00
N VAL A 162 5.49 16.47 -2.44
CA VAL A 162 6.62 16.95 -3.23
C VAL A 162 6.16 17.53 -4.57
N GLN A 163 5.21 16.86 -5.24
CA GLN A 163 4.61 17.37 -6.48
C GLN A 163 3.96 18.74 -6.28
N ALA A 164 3.24 18.92 -5.17
CA ALA A 164 2.64 20.22 -4.83
C ALA A 164 3.70 21.32 -4.62
N PHE A 165 4.82 20.98 -4.02
CA PHE A 165 5.93 21.93 -3.84
C PHE A 165 6.60 22.30 -5.16
N HIS A 166 6.81 21.34 -6.07
CA HIS A 166 7.30 21.62 -7.43
C HIS A 166 6.37 22.55 -8.19
N ASP A 167 5.08 22.28 -8.18
CA ASP A 167 4.07 23.13 -8.83
C ASP A 167 4.00 24.53 -8.22
N ALA A 168 4.38 24.64 -6.95
CA ALA A 168 4.48 25.88 -6.22
C ALA A 168 5.84 26.61 -6.41
N ARG A 169 6.76 26.04 -7.18
CA ARG A 169 8.13 26.55 -7.36
C ARG A 169 8.89 26.71 -6.04
N VAL A 170 8.60 25.86 -5.06
CA VAL A 170 9.37 25.79 -3.82
C VAL A 170 10.74 25.22 -4.14
N ARG A 171 11.79 25.97 -3.81
CA ARG A 171 13.18 25.54 -4.05
C ARG A 171 13.78 24.81 -2.84
N TYR A 172 13.41 25.23 -1.64
CA TYR A 172 13.99 24.68 -0.42
C TYR A 172 12.89 24.10 0.48
N VAL A 173 13.19 22.96 1.06
CA VAL A 173 12.31 22.29 2.02
C VAL A 173 13.08 21.93 3.29
N LYS A 174 12.40 22.00 4.43
CA LYS A 174 12.94 21.55 5.72
C LYS A 174 12.44 20.15 6.02
N TRP A 175 13.34 19.26 6.39
CA TRP A 175 12.99 17.97 6.95
C TRP A 175 12.48 18.15 8.38
N ASN A 176 11.34 17.54 8.69
CA ASN A 176 10.77 17.53 10.03
C ASN A 176 10.62 16.06 10.46
N ALA A 177 11.34 15.68 11.51
CA ALA A 177 11.20 14.35 12.08
C ALA A 177 9.85 14.21 12.79
N ALA A 178 9.22 13.04 12.71
CA ALA A 178 8.07 12.73 13.53
C ALA A 178 8.47 12.81 15.00
N LYS A 179 7.56 13.34 15.84
CA LYS A 179 7.83 13.49 17.29
C LYS A 179 7.21 12.32 18.06
N ASP A 180 7.61 11.10 17.69
CA ASP A 180 7.16 9.89 18.32
C ASP A 180 8.35 8.98 18.67
N ASP A 181 8.12 7.93 19.46
CA ASP A 181 9.15 7.00 19.92
C ASP A 181 9.74 6.12 18.80
N ASN A 182 9.10 6.13 17.60
CA ASN A 182 9.50 5.31 16.47
C ASN A 182 10.46 6.03 15.50
N VAL A 183 10.87 7.27 15.83
CA VAL A 183 11.82 8.03 15.00
C VAL A 183 13.19 7.39 15.06
N CYS A 184 13.68 6.94 13.90
CA CYS A 184 15.02 6.37 13.79
C CYS A 184 16.11 7.45 13.92
N GLN A 185 17.34 7.00 14.22
CA GLN A 185 18.48 7.90 14.39
C GLN A 185 18.70 8.79 13.16
N GLN A 186 18.66 8.24 11.96
CA GLN A 186 18.86 9.01 10.72
C GLN A 186 17.80 10.10 10.53
N CYS A 187 16.55 9.84 10.91
CA CYS A 187 15.50 10.85 10.84
C CYS A 187 15.71 11.96 11.88
N ARG A 188 16.21 11.62 13.08
CA ARG A 188 16.58 12.62 14.11
C ARG A 188 17.70 13.52 13.65
N GLU A 189 18.74 12.94 13.04
CA GLU A 189 19.89 13.67 12.50
C GLU A 189 19.50 14.63 11.36
N ARG A 190 18.44 14.31 10.61
CA ARG A 190 17.92 15.15 9.54
C ARG A 190 16.95 16.23 10.01
N ASP A 191 16.46 16.15 11.25
CA ASP A 191 15.46 17.10 11.77
C ASP A 191 15.96 18.53 11.70
N GLY A 192 15.18 19.40 11.10
CA GLY A 192 15.51 20.81 10.90
C GLY A 192 16.44 21.11 9.73
N ILE A 193 17.08 20.12 9.09
CA ILE A 193 17.96 20.35 7.95
C ILE A 193 17.15 20.82 6.76
N ILE A 194 17.70 21.81 6.05
CA ILE A 194 17.12 22.38 4.83
C ILE A 194 17.81 21.75 3.62
N TYR A 195 17.01 21.26 2.69
CA TYR A 195 17.46 20.65 1.45
C TYR A 195 16.94 21.44 0.24
N ASP A 196 17.69 21.44 -0.84
CA ASP A 196 17.13 21.72 -2.16
C ASP A 196 16.14 20.61 -2.49
N ILE A 197 14.97 20.95 -3.04
CA ILE A 197 13.89 19.98 -3.26
C ILE A 197 14.30 18.83 -4.19
N GLU A 198 15.22 19.10 -5.13
CA GLU A 198 15.74 18.08 -6.05
C GLU A 198 16.70 17.09 -5.37
N ASN A 199 17.23 17.46 -4.19
CA ASN A 199 18.25 16.70 -3.47
C ASN A 199 17.79 16.22 -2.09
N VAL A 200 16.47 16.14 -1.87
CA VAL A 200 15.92 15.61 -0.61
C VAL A 200 16.29 14.13 -0.46
N PRO A 201 16.91 13.73 0.66
CA PRO A 201 17.24 12.34 0.88
C PRO A 201 15.96 11.50 1.05
N LYS A 202 15.97 10.31 0.44
CA LYS A 202 14.85 9.38 0.57
C LYS A 202 14.72 8.86 2.00
N LYS A 203 13.49 8.51 2.39
CA LYS A 203 13.21 7.80 3.64
C LYS A 203 13.89 6.43 3.62
N THR A 204 14.45 6.02 4.75
CA THR A 204 15.34 4.84 4.84
C THR A 204 14.68 3.62 5.49
N HIS A 205 13.50 3.78 6.06
CA HIS A 205 12.77 2.69 6.71
C HIS A 205 11.27 2.72 6.41
N TYR A 206 10.64 1.56 6.56
CA TYR A 206 9.19 1.43 6.44
C TYR A 206 8.45 2.29 7.46
N PHE A 207 7.29 2.77 7.05
CA PHE A 207 6.35 3.55 7.89
C PHE A 207 6.94 4.83 8.46
N CYS A 208 7.94 5.40 7.81
CA CYS A 208 8.52 6.69 8.19
C CYS A 208 7.50 7.81 7.99
N ARG A 209 7.15 8.52 9.06
CA ARG A 209 6.19 9.64 9.07
C ARG A 209 6.86 11.02 9.12
N CYS A 210 8.17 11.10 8.90
CA CYS A 210 8.85 12.37 8.75
C CYS A 210 8.35 13.10 7.50
N TRP A 211 8.21 14.41 7.57
CA TRP A 211 7.60 15.22 6.50
C TRP A 211 8.48 16.39 6.09
N LEU A 212 8.18 16.94 4.92
CA LEU A 212 8.81 18.15 4.41
C LEU A 212 7.90 19.36 4.64
N SER A 213 8.49 20.49 4.96
CA SER A 213 7.80 21.79 4.96
C SER A 213 8.53 22.78 4.06
N PRO A 214 7.79 23.62 3.28
CA PRO A 214 8.41 24.58 2.41
C PRO A 214 9.19 25.64 3.19
N ARG A 215 10.29 26.12 2.62
CA ARG A 215 11.07 27.23 3.15
C ARG A 215 11.25 28.29 2.07
N ASN A 216 10.81 29.50 2.40
CA ASN A 216 11.25 30.69 1.70
C ASN A 216 12.62 31.10 2.27
N ARG A 217 13.53 31.53 1.43
CA ARG A 217 14.78 32.11 1.89
C ARG A 217 14.51 33.38 2.69
#